data_61b281fe03597c72065c16ac18c2a4f9
#
_entry.id   61b281fe03597c72065c16ac18c2a4f9
#
_cell.length_a   1.000
_cell.length_b   1.000
_cell.length_c   1.000
_cell.angle_alpha   90.00
_cell.angle_beta   90.00
_cell.angle_gamma   90.00
#
_symmetry.space_group_name_H-M   'P 1'
#
loop_
_entity.id
_entity.type
_entity.pdbx_description
1 polymer ?
#
loop_
_entity_poly.entity_id
_entity_poly.type
_entity_poly.pdbx_seq_one_letter_code
_entity_poly.pdbx_strand_id
1 'polypeptide(L)'
;MKVRWLLGILALLGLPCSAQQIMYSNLKALVEGRGDTVTILKVEKRSKNQIYLMGGADYRIEAEDNSGLCRYLKSRCYAVRMDTSLYVNCKKMRYKRYRFGGWYAPAMWVKGKIYFCAQPVGQVAASTATPPDATKLGGEVGDAINASGLVFARVYYELNPETGRSEFVGREKMLELLADYPALQEAFEKETSESAEVIGRYLRQLESEPTCSTESAQALIELTKKARNGHLPSQQEWEILFATDGYKQFFDRPVGKSLKKTFKASYEIVFDRNLKAVKDSILSVPLQTMKNNEDIVRYFCIQNLSRFGDDLDRLDDYLAGSALSGAFVRGNKQALKYLPDSFAMRHPDHSKFYILLFTPEAWSLSGNVFMDLNCVYSQDEESLANLIGHELHHSYRWGYLREKYKDSGSPVAAALSMMQSEGCADILNKFEGPYSMKDAGLFGEDVLKQMNENYYNTPKLLQKIDSLTVGYSKGTVDADVYGQVAKLPVNGGHPNGFYMATLIKHQLGLQAIADNSVEPVMFVETYNKAARKAGDEYVFTDEFVAYVKQQYKLMEK
;
A
#
# COMPACT_ATOMS: atom_id res chain seq x y z
N MET A 1 2.76 -21.48 -24.75
CA MET A 1 2.34 -20.11 -25.10
C MET A 1 1.02 -19.69 -24.43
N LYS A 2 0.46 -20.38 -23.43
CA LYS A 2 -0.91 -20.16 -22.95
C LYS A 2 -1.11 -20.04 -21.43
N VAL A 3 -0.11 -20.24 -20.57
CA VAL A 3 -0.17 -19.96 -19.13
C VAL A 3 0.23 -18.49 -18.81
N ARG A 4 0.40 -17.69 -19.83
CA ARG A 4 0.83 -16.27 -19.77
C ARG A 4 -0.06 -15.33 -18.95
N TRP A 5 -1.18 -15.80 -18.40
CA TRP A 5 -2.25 -14.92 -17.93
C TRP A 5 -2.55 -14.99 -16.42
N LEU A 6 -2.00 -15.96 -15.68
CA LEU A 6 -2.42 -16.14 -14.29
C LEU A 6 -1.98 -15.01 -13.37
N LEU A 7 -0.70 -14.72 -13.39
CA LEU A 7 -0.15 -13.60 -12.61
C LEU A 7 -0.47 -12.24 -13.25
N GLY A 8 -0.66 -12.21 -14.59
CA GLY A 8 -1.04 -11.01 -15.34
C GLY A 8 -2.52 -10.61 -15.21
N ILE A 9 -3.43 -11.53 -14.83
CA ILE A 9 -4.85 -11.18 -14.65
C ILE A 9 -5.06 -10.32 -13.42
N LEU A 10 -4.31 -10.59 -12.36
CA LEU A 10 -4.38 -9.81 -11.14
C LEU A 10 -3.65 -8.47 -11.29
N ALA A 11 -2.57 -8.40 -12.08
CA ALA A 11 -1.90 -7.15 -12.42
C ALA A 11 -2.71 -6.23 -13.37
N LEU A 12 -3.54 -6.81 -14.27
CA LEU A 12 -4.47 -6.03 -15.11
C LEU A 12 -5.68 -5.47 -14.32
N LEU A 13 -5.86 -5.89 -13.07
CA LEU A 13 -6.86 -5.33 -12.17
C LEU A 13 -6.39 -4.03 -11.48
N GLY A 14 -5.16 -3.61 -11.71
CA GLY A 14 -4.66 -2.26 -11.42
C GLY A 14 -5.21 -1.21 -12.38
N LEU A 15 -6.51 -1.20 -12.64
CA LEU A 15 -7.17 0.01 -13.13
C LEU A 15 -6.96 1.09 -12.06
N PRO A 16 -6.68 2.34 -12.44
CA PRO A 16 -6.52 3.41 -11.48
C PRO A 16 -7.76 3.42 -10.59
N CYS A 17 -7.59 3.04 -9.35
CA CYS A 17 -8.63 3.23 -8.35
C CYS A 17 -8.78 4.75 -8.25
N SER A 18 -9.90 5.27 -8.70
CA SER A 18 -10.22 6.68 -8.44
C SER A 18 -10.04 6.90 -6.94
N ALA A 19 -9.21 7.86 -6.58
CA ALA A 19 -8.87 8.18 -5.21
C ALA A 19 -10.12 8.11 -4.33
N GLN A 20 -10.13 7.21 -3.35
CA GLN A 20 -11.30 7.02 -2.50
C GLN A 20 -11.41 8.19 -1.54
N GLN A 21 -12.42 9.04 -1.75
CA GLN A 21 -12.69 10.19 -0.92
C GLN A 21 -13.86 9.88 0.00
N ILE A 22 -13.65 9.94 1.31
CA ILE A 22 -14.67 9.59 2.31
C ILE A 22 -14.87 10.76 3.28
N MET A 23 -16.12 11.18 3.46
CA MET A 23 -16.50 12.18 4.44
C MET A 23 -17.13 11.55 5.68
N TYR A 24 -16.71 11.98 6.86
CA TYR A 24 -17.25 11.52 8.14
C TYR A 24 -18.04 12.64 8.81
N SER A 25 -19.27 12.37 9.18
CA SER A 25 -20.17 13.37 9.77
C SER A 25 -19.88 13.67 11.25
N ASN A 26 -19.30 12.70 11.97
CA ASN A 26 -19.00 12.80 13.41
C ASN A 26 -17.87 11.83 13.79
N LEU A 27 -17.41 11.92 15.05
CA LEU A 27 -16.33 11.06 15.57
C LEU A 27 -16.69 9.58 15.52
N LYS A 28 -17.93 9.21 15.86
CA LYS A 28 -18.38 7.81 15.82
C LYS A 28 -18.31 7.24 14.40
N ALA A 29 -18.76 8.00 13.41
CA ALA A 29 -18.67 7.59 12.00
C ALA A 29 -17.21 7.41 11.54
N LEU A 30 -16.29 8.27 12.01
CA LEU A 30 -14.85 8.14 11.73
C LEU A 30 -14.26 6.88 12.37
N VAL A 31 -14.57 6.61 13.64
CA VAL A 31 -14.08 5.45 14.38
C VAL A 31 -14.58 4.14 13.76
N GLU A 32 -15.85 4.10 13.37
CA GLU A 32 -16.50 2.92 12.77
C GLU A 32 -16.21 2.79 11.26
N GLY A 33 -15.42 3.71 10.67
CA GLY A 33 -15.14 3.70 9.23
C GLY A 33 -16.37 3.93 8.33
N ARG A 34 -17.50 4.38 8.91
CA ARG A 34 -18.77 4.60 8.22
C ARG A 34 -18.88 6.05 7.74
N GLY A 35 -18.41 6.31 6.52
CA GLY A 35 -18.47 7.62 5.88
C GLY A 35 -19.14 7.58 4.51
N ASP A 36 -19.48 8.76 4.01
CA ASP A 36 -20.05 8.93 2.68
C ASP A 36 -18.93 9.02 1.64
N THR A 37 -18.94 8.13 0.64
CA THR A 37 -17.97 8.17 -0.46
C THR A 37 -18.35 9.26 -1.45
N VAL A 38 -17.37 10.07 -1.84
CA VAL A 38 -17.49 11.16 -2.82
C VAL A 38 -16.28 11.15 -3.75
N THR A 39 -16.37 11.82 -4.92
CA THR A 39 -15.31 11.83 -5.93
C THR A 39 -14.92 13.23 -6.40
N ILE A 40 -15.46 14.27 -5.74
CA ILE A 40 -15.37 15.67 -6.20
C ILE A 40 -14.63 16.59 -5.21
N LEU A 41 -13.93 16.02 -4.21
CA LEU A 41 -13.24 16.82 -3.21
C LEU A 41 -11.84 17.21 -3.71
N LYS A 42 -11.46 18.44 -3.40
CA LYS A 42 -10.13 18.99 -3.63
C LYS A 42 -9.54 19.44 -2.31
N VAL A 43 -8.31 18.99 -2.04
CA VAL A 43 -7.52 19.39 -0.87
C VAL A 43 -6.45 20.37 -1.31
N GLU A 44 -6.44 21.56 -0.71
CA GLU A 44 -5.44 22.59 -0.95
C GLU A 44 -4.72 22.96 0.34
N LYS A 45 -3.40 23.02 0.28
CA LYS A 45 -2.60 23.59 1.36
C LYS A 45 -2.71 25.12 1.30
N ARG A 46 -3.10 25.74 2.39
CA ARG A 46 -3.27 27.18 2.50
C ARG A 46 -1.91 27.89 2.52
N SER A 47 -1.83 29.02 1.85
CA SER A 47 -0.63 29.86 1.88
C SER A 47 -0.43 30.52 3.25
N LYS A 48 0.81 30.91 3.57
CA LYS A 48 1.12 31.65 4.81
C LYS A 48 0.26 32.91 4.96
N ASN A 49 0.03 33.64 3.86
CA ASN A 49 -0.82 34.84 3.89
C ASN A 49 -2.28 34.51 4.25
N GLN A 50 -2.83 33.43 3.72
CA GLN A 50 -4.20 32.99 4.05
C GLN A 50 -4.31 32.57 5.53
N ILE A 51 -3.29 31.91 6.06
CA ILE A 51 -3.24 31.51 7.48
C ILE A 51 -3.11 32.74 8.37
N TYR A 52 -2.26 33.70 8.01
CA TYR A 52 -2.05 34.92 8.75
C TYR A 52 -3.33 35.77 8.87
N LEU A 53 -4.03 35.96 7.73
CA LEU A 53 -5.23 36.79 7.67
C LEU A 53 -6.48 36.13 8.27
N MET A 54 -6.61 34.81 8.14
CA MET A 54 -7.85 34.09 8.49
C MET A 54 -7.69 33.14 9.67
N GLY A 55 -6.48 32.91 10.17
CA GLY A 55 -6.18 31.92 11.21
C GLY A 55 -6.50 30.48 10.77
N GLY A 56 -6.48 29.56 11.72
CA GLY A 56 -6.92 28.18 11.55
C GLY A 56 -5.88 27.23 10.97
N ALA A 57 -6.30 26.03 10.63
CA ALA A 57 -5.45 24.92 10.18
C ALA A 57 -4.99 25.06 8.72
N ASP A 58 -4.09 24.19 8.30
CA ASP A 58 -3.28 24.33 7.09
C ASP A 58 -3.97 23.95 5.79
N TYR A 59 -5.05 23.18 5.84
CA TYR A 59 -5.68 22.65 4.63
C TYR A 59 -7.11 23.14 4.46
N ARG A 60 -7.45 23.47 3.23
CA ARG A 60 -8.79 23.78 2.76
C ARG A 60 -9.29 22.58 1.97
N ILE A 61 -10.50 22.10 2.27
CA ILE A 61 -11.15 21.02 1.53
C ILE A 61 -12.46 21.56 0.98
N GLU A 62 -12.64 21.47 -0.33
CA GLU A 62 -13.81 21.95 -1.06
C GLU A 62 -14.28 20.90 -2.06
N ALA A 63 -15.49 21.07 -2.54
CA ALA A 63 -16.07 20.25 -3.60
C ALA A 63 -16.18 21.08 -4.89
N GLU A 64 -15.76 20.52 -6.01
CA GLU A 64 -15.91 21.18 -7.30
C GLU A 64 -17.39 21.32 -7.65
N ASP A 65 -17.77 22.53 -8.07
CA ASP A 65 -19.11 22.91 -8.53
C ASP A 65 -20.30 22.56 -7.59
N ASN A 66 -20.03 22.40 -6.28
CA ASN A 66 -21.05 22.10 -5.29
C ASN A 66 -20.98 23.00 -4.04
N SER A 67 -21.63 24.16 -4.12
CA SER A 67 -21.62 25.14 -3.03
C SER A 67 -22.28 24.64 -1.73
N GLY A 68 -23.27 23.74 -1.83
CA GLY A 68 -23.91 23.10 -0.67
C GLY A 68 -22.95 22.20 0.08
N LEU A 69 -22.20 21.36 -0.65
CA LEU A 69 -21.19 20.47 -0.10
C LEU A 69 -20.00 21.26 0.49
N CYS A 70 -19.57 22.34 -0.17
CA CYS A 70 -18.54 23.24 0.37
C CYS A 70 -18.96 23.84 1.72
N ARG A 71 -20.22 24.23 1.88
CA ARG A 71 -20.77 24.74 3.14
C ARG A 71 -20.78 23.64 4.22
N TYR A 72 -21.17 22.42 3.85
CA TYR A 72 -21.14 21.26 4.74
C TYR A 72 -19.71 20.95 5.22
N LEU A 73 -18.74 20.85 4.31
CA LEU A 73 -17.33 20.64 4.60
C LEU A 73 -16.79 21.68 5.58
N LYS A 74 -17.05 22.95 5.33
CA LYS A 74 -16.57 24.06 6.16
C LYS A 74 -17.12 24.05 7.60
N SER A 75 -18.33 23.53 7.83
CA SER A 75 -19.03 23.76 9.08
C SER A 75 -19.52 22.49 9.79
N ARG A 76 -19.85 21.43 9.08
CA ARG A 76 -20.53 20.25 9.64
C ARG A 76 -19.70 18.97 9.53
N CYS A 77 -18.97 18.75 8.45
CA CYS A 77 -18.11 17.60 8.26
C CYS A 77 -17.09 17.51 9.40
N TYR A 78 -16.91 16.33 9.97
CA TYR A 78 -16.00 16.07 11.07
C TYR A 78 -14.58 15.77 10.60
N ALA A 79 -14.46 14.89 9.62
CA ALA A 79 -13.19 14.49 9.02
C ALA A 79 -13.38 14.10 7.56
N VAL A 80 -12.30 14.12 6.80
CA VAL A 80 -12.24 13.67 5.41
C VAL A 80 -11.04 12.76 5.24
N ARG A 81 -11.23 11.60 4.62
CA ARG A 81 -10.14 10.75 4.14
C ARG A 81 -9.99 10.95 2.64
N MET A 82 -8.77 11.21 2.21
CA MET A 82 -8.37 11.28 0.81
C MET A 82 -7.31 10.21 0.63
N ASP A 83 -7.66 9.13 0.00
CA ASP A 83 -6.81 7.93 -0.07
C ASP A 83 -6.35 7.47 1.32
N THR A 84 -5.06 7.56 1.61
CA THR A 84 -4.47 7.23 2.89
C THR A 84 -4.42 8.41 3.86
N SER A 85 -4.59 9.64 3.38
CA SER A 85 -4.47 10.85 4.18
C SER A 85 -5.77 11.16 4.92
N LEU A 86 -5.70 11.32 6.22
CA LEU A 86 -6.81 11.73 7.07
C LEU A 86 -6.69 13.22 7.41
N TYR A 87 -7.79 13.94 7.29
CA TYR A 87 -7.90 15.35 7.66
C TYR A 87 -9.06 15.55 8.63
N VAL A 88 -8.81 16.14 9.79
CA VAL A 88 -9.84 16.47 10.77
C VAL A 88 -10.21 17.95 10.71
N ASN A 89 -11.49 18.25 10.79
CA ASN A 89 -11.99 19.62 10.82
C ASN A 89 -11.73 20.25 12.19
N CYS A 90 -10.77 21.14 12.28
CA CYS A 90 -10.38 21.80 13.53
C CYS A 90 -11.53 22.54 14.22
N LYS A 91 -12.52 23.01 13.48
CA LYS A 91 -13.73 23.63 14.04
C LYS A 91 -14.53 22.68 14.94
N LYS A 92 -14.36 21.36 14.76
CA LYS A 92 -15.01 20.31 15.57
C LYS A 92 -14.16 19.86 16.75
N MET A 93 -12.88 20.25 16.80
CA MET A 93 -11.94 19.83 17.83
C MET A 93 -11.91 20.82 19.00
N ARG A 94 -11.56 20.33 20.19
CA ARG A 94 -11.41 21.13 21.41
C ARG A 94 -10.25 20.59 22.25
N TYR A 95 -9.51 21.52 22.85
CA TYR A 95 -8.55 21.23 23.89
C TYR A 95 -8.96 21.92 25.17
N LYS A 96 -9.33 21.15 26.21
CA LYS A 96 -9.93 21.70 27.45
C LYS A 96 -11.14 22.58 27.08
N ARG A 97 -11.15 23.84 27.50
CA ARG A 97 -12.20 24.84 27.17
C ARG A 97 -12.01 25.57 25.85
N TYR A 98 -10.84 25.39 25.21
CA TYR A 98 -10.48 26.12 24.00
C TYR A 98 -10.95 25.38 22.75
N ARG A 99 -11.40 26.14 21.76
CA ARG A 99 -11.73 25.64 20.41
C ARG A 99 -10.59 25.96 19.47
N PHE A 100 -10.33 25.05 18.56
CA PHE A 100 -9.41 25.32 17.46
C PHE A 100 -10.09 26.21 16.40
N GLY A 101 -9.27 26.88 15.58
CA GLY A 101 -9.74 27.65 14.42
C GLY A 101 -10.39 26.77 13.35
N GLY A 102 -10.90 27.41 12.30
CA GLY A 102 -11.48 26.67 11.16
C GLY A 102 -10.44 25.90 10.34
N TRP A 103 -10.93 25.24 9.28
CA TRP A 103 -10.15 24.48 8.30
C TRP A 103 -9.69 23.10 8.80
N TYR A 104 -8.94 22.40 7.98
CA TYR A 104 -8.58 21.00 8.23
C TYR A 104 -7.11 20.87 8.64
N ALA A 105 -6.87 20.05 9.63
CA ALA A 105 -5.54 19.62 10.06
C ALA A 105 -5.26 18.20 9.56
N PRO A 106 -4.04 17.89 9.12
CA PRO A 106 -3.64 16.52 8.86
C PRO A 106 -3.67 15.73 10.16
N ALA A 107 -4.14 14.50 10.08
CA ALA A 107 -4.30 13.59 11.20
C ALA A 107 -3.85 12.17 10.86
N MET A 108 -3.55 11.38 11.89
CA MET A 108 -3.10 10.01 11.77
C MET A 108 -3.64 9.16 12.92
N TRP A 109 -3.79 7.86 12.70
CA TRP A 109 -4.12 6.90 13.74
C TRP A 109 -2.84 6.31 14.33
N VAL A 110 -2.69 6.37 15.64
CA VAL A 110 -1.57 5.74 16.36
C VAL A 110 -2.13 5.04 17.59
N LYS A 111 -1.88 3.74 17.73
CA LYS A 111 -2.32 2.93 18.88
C LYS A 111 -3.80 3.18 19.29
N GLY A 112 -4.71 3.21 18.29
CA GLY A 112 -6.15 3.38 18.52
C GLY A 112 -6.60 4.80 18.89
N LYS A 113 -5.73 5.80 18.81
CA LYS A 113 -6.04 7.22 19.01
C LYS A 113 -5.74 8.04 17.77
N ILE A 114 -6.33 9.22 17.66
CA ILE A 114 -6.14 10.11 16.51
C ILE A 114 -5.22 11.26 16.93
N TYR A 115 -4.13 11.44 16.19
CA TYR A 115 -3.20 12.55 16.37
C TYR A 115 -3.37 13.55 15.25
N PHE A 116 -3.50 14.83 15.58
CA PHE A 116 -3.65 15.88 14.58
C PHE A 116 -2.75 17.08 14.90
N CYS A 117 -2.26 17.72 13.83
CA CYS A 117 -1.33 18.85 13.92
C CYS A 117 -2.08 20.17 13.73
N ALA A 118 -2.15 21.00 14.77
CA ALA A 118 -2.90 22.25 14.76
C ALA A 118 -2.14 23.39 15.45
N GLN A 119 -2.70 24.60 15.39
CA GLN A 119 -2.17 25.76 16.14
C GLN A 119 -2.22 25.49 17.64
N PRO A 120 -1.20 25.92 18.40
CA PRO A 120 -1.24 25.85 19.86
C PRO A 120 -2.38 26.73 20.42
N VAL A 121 -3.11 26.22 21.42
CA VAL A 121 -4.21 26.94 22.08
C VAL A 121 -4.07 26.91 23.59
N GLY A 122 -4.57 27.92 24.27
CA GLY A 122 -4.57 28.00 25.73
C GLY A 122 -3.17 28.05 26.34
N GLN A 123 -2.92 27.22 27.35
CA GLN A 123 -1.61 27.15 28.03
C GLN A 123 -0.50 26.68 27.10
N VAL A 124 -0.80 25.83 26.11
CA VAL A 124 0.17 25.39 25.12
C VAL A 124 0.65 26.56 24.26
N ALA A 125 -0.25 27.49 23.91
CA ALA A 125 0.14 28.72 23.20
C ALA A 125 1.06 29.60 24.06
N ALA A 126 0.78 29.71 25.37
CA ALA A 126 1.61 30.48 26.29
C ALA A 126 3.03 29.88 26.45
N SER A 127 3.15 28.55 26.53
CA SER A 127 4.46 27.88 26.64
C SER A 127 5.24 27.89 25.30
N THR A 128 4.55 27.86 24.16
CA THR A 128 5.18 27.91 22.83
C THR A 128 5.65 29.33 22.48
N ALA A 129 5.03 30.35 23.05
CA ALA A 129 5.36 31.77 22.81
C ALA A 129 6.62 32.27 23.51
N THR A 130 7.19 31.49 24.43
CA THR A 130 8.36 31.90 25.22
C THR A 130 9.60 31.09 24.80
N PRO A 131 10.38 31.51 23.78
CA PRO A 131 11.71 30.96 23.60
C PRO A 131 12.58 31.35 24.79
N PRO A 132 13.54 30.53 25.24
CA PRO A 132 14.42 30.83 26.36
C PRO A 132 15.22 32.15 26.23
N ASP A 133 15.34 32.69 25.02
CA ASP A 133 16.11 33.91 24.71
C ASP A 133 15.23 35.16 24.42
N ALA A 134 13.92 35.07 24.54
CA ALA A 134 13.02 36.20 24.21
C ALA A 134 12.98 37.33 25.28
N THR A 135 13.74 37.23 26.34
CA THR A 135 13.84 38.25 27.41
C THR A 135 14.54 39.54 26.99
N LYS A 136 15.05 39.64 25.73
CA LYS A 136 15.83 40.81 25.27
C LYS A 136 15.08 41.81 24.37
N LEU A 137 13.85 41.53 23.94
CA LEU A 137 13.04 42.46 23.14
C LEU A 137 11.72 42.74 23.88
N GLY A 138 11.75 43.61 24.87
CA GLY A 138 10.58 44.12 25.54
C GLY A 138 9.87 45.19 24.69
N GLY A 139 8.53 45.18 24.68
CA GLY A 139 7.67 46.18 24.10
C GLY A 139 6.71 45.63 23.03
N GLU A 140 5.79 46.49 22.56
CA GLU A 140 4.71 46.12 21.58
C GLU A 140 5.22 45.39 20.32
N VAL A 141 6.46 45.64 19.90
CA VAL A 141 7.11 44.95 18.75
C VAL A 141 7.46 43.48 19.10
N GLY A 142 7.92 43.21 20.31
CA GLY A 142 8.20 41.86 20.80
C GLY A 142 6.91 41.03 20.90
N ASP A 143 5.82 41.63 21.38
CA ASP A 143 4.50 40.99 21.47
C ASP A 143 3.89 40.71 20.09
N ALA A 144 4.08 41.60 19.12
CA ALA A 144 3.62 41.41 17.74
C ALA A 144 4.41 40.30 17.02
N ILE A 145 5.72 40.20 17.25
CA ILE A 145 6.58 39.14 16.68
C ILE A 145 6.21 37.79 17.30
N ASN A 146 5.99 37.74 18.63
CA ASN A 146 5.54 36.54 19.33
C ASN A 146 4.15 36.09 18.88
N ALA A 147 3.21 37.02 18.72
CA ALA A 147 1.87 36.74 18.19
C ALA A 147 1.90 36.23 16.75
N SER A 148 2.75 36.79 15.89
CA SER A 148 2.92 36.32 14.50
C SER A 148 3.55 34.93 14.44
N GLY A 149 4.50 34.63 15.33
CA GLY A 149 5.11 33.31 15.47
C GLY A 149 4.07 32.23 15.85
N LEU A 150 3.17 32.53 16.76
CA LEU A 150 2.11 31.61 17.19
C LEU A 150 1.10 31.28 16.07
N VAL A 151 0.85 32.19 15.15
CA VAL A 151 -0.06 31.93 14.01
C VAL A 151 0.45 30.80 13.13
N PHE A 152 1.77 30.68 12.99
CA PHE A 152 2.40 29.64 12.18
C PHE A 152 2.89 28.44 13.01
N ALA A 153 2.95 28.56 14.33
CA ALA A 153 3.32 27.45 15.19
C ALA A 153 2.35 26.28 15.03
N ARG A 154 2.89 25.08 15.01
CA ARG A 154 2.14 23.84 14.95
C ARG A 154 2.61 22.92 16.05
N VAL A 155 1.64 22.24 16.68
CA VAL A 155 1.87 21.23 17.71
C VAL A 155 0.90 20.08 17.50
N TYR A 156 1.22 18.91 18.03
CA TYR A 156 0.33 17.76 17.97
C TYR A 156 -0.60 17.69 19.18
N TYR A 157 -1.79 17.21 18.90
CA TYR A 157 -2.80 16.85 19.89
C TYR A 157 -3.25 15.42 19.66
N GLU A 158 -3.38 14.66 20.73
CA GLU A 158 -4.02 13.35 20.76
C GLU A 158 -5.53 13.55 20.96
N LEU A 159 -6.35 12.95 20.14
CA LEU A 159 -7.80 12.86 20.30
C LEU A 159 -8.17 11.44 20.71
N ASN A 160 -8.71 11.29 21.91
CA ASN A 160 -9.26 10.01 22.37
C ASN A 160 -10.61 9.76 21.67
N PRO A 161 -10.75 8.69 20.86
CA PRO A 161 -11.96 8.43 20.09
C PRO A 161 -13.18 8.03 20.94
N GLU A 162 -12.96 7.51 22.15
CA GLU A 162 -14.05 7.12 23.06
C GLU A 162 -14.64 8.33 23.76
N THR A 163 -13.80 9.24 24.23
CA THR A 163 -14.22 10.39 25.04
C THR A 163 -14.39 11.68 24.24
N GLY A 164 -13.83 11.76 23.03
CA GLY A 164 -13.76 12.96 22.19
C GLY A 164 -12.91 14.08 22.80
N ARG A 165 -12.09 13.79 23.81
CA ARG A 165 -11.20 14.76 24.46
C ARG A 165 -9.84 14.78 23.78
N SER A 166 -9.29 15.98 23.61
CA SER A 166 -7.93 16.14 23.09
C SER A 166 -6.95 16.51 24.20
N GLU A 167 -5.73 15.95 24.08
CA GLU A 167 -4.59 16.21 24.96
C GLU A 167 -3.42 16.72 24.14
N PHE A 168 -2.58 17.58 24.74
CA PHE A 168 -1.37 18.08 24.10
C PHE A 168 -0.29 16.99 24.09
N VAL A 169 0.40 16.85 22.95
CA VAL A 169 1.51 15.90 22.78
C VAL A 169 2.83 16.65 22.88
N GLY A 170 3.39 16.69 24.08
CA GLY A 170 4.74 17.17 24.36
C GLY A 170 5.70 16.01 24.59
N ARG A 171 6.91 16.33 25.10
CA ARG A 171 7.98 15.36 25.35
C ARG A 171 7.56 14.21 26.26
N GLU A 172 6.94 14.53 27.38
CA GLU A 172 6.49 13.54 28.37
C GLU A 172 5.54 12.51 27.72
N LYS A 173 4.52 12.99 26.98
CA LYS A 173 3.56 12.15 26.29
C LYS A 173 4.22 11.31 25.20
N MET A 174 5.20 11.85 24.48
CA MET A 174 5.96 11.08 23.48
C MET A 174 6.79 9.98 24.14
N LEU A 175 7.46 10.22 25.25
CA LEU A 175 8.21 9.19 25.97
C LEU A 175 7.29 8.06 26.46
N GLU A 176 6.09 8.39 26.95
CA GLU A 176 5.06 7.41 27.29
C GLU A 176 4.66 6.54 26.07
N LEU A 177 4.44 7.16 24.91
CA LEU A 177 4.08 6.46 23.67
C LEU A 177 5.19 5.55 23.15
N LEU A 178 6.45 5.94 23.36
CA LEU A 178 7.64 5.23 22.91
C LEU A 178 8.13 4.17 23.91
N ALA A 179 7.50 4.01 25.08
CA ALA A 179 7.96 3.10 26.12
C ALA A 179 8.13 1.64 25.66
N ASP A 180 7.27 1.19 24.73
CA ASP A 180 7.34 -0.15 24.13
C ASP A 180 8.38 -0.26 22.99
N TYR A 181 9.07 0.83 22.63
CA TYR A 181 10.00 0.95 21.50
C TYR A 181 11.37 1.50 21.95
N PRO A 182 12.20 0.70 22.64
CA PRO A 182 13.41 1.20 23.27
C PRO A 182 14.37 1.97 22.33
N ALA A 183 14.51 1.50 21.08
CA ALA A 183 15.37 2.17 20.10
C ALA A 183 14.84 3.55 19.67
N LEU A 184 13.51 3.68 19.51
CA LEU A 184 12.87 4.96 19.19
C LEU A 184 12.89 5.89 20.41
N GLN A 185 12.67 5.36 21.60
CA GLN A 185 12.73 6.13 22.84
C GLN A 185 14.13 6.71 23.05
N GLU A 186 15.19 5.90 22.93
CA GLU A 186 16.59 6.36 23.03
C GLU A 186 16.92 7.42 21.97
N ALA A 187 16.44 7.24 20.74
CA ALA A 187 16.62 8.23 19.68
C ALA A 187 15.89 9.54 20.01
N PHE A 188 14.64 9.46 20.51
CA PHE A 188 13.87 10.64 20.89
C PHE A 188 14.46 11.38 22.08
N GLU A 189 15.02 10.66 23.07
CA GLU A 189 15.69 11.27 24.24
C GLU A 189 16.86 12.16 23.83
N LYS A 190 17.54 11.84 22.73
CA LYS A 190 18.66 12.63 22.16
C LYS A 190 18.18 13.87 21.37
N GLU A 191 16.89 13.95 21.04
CA GLU A 191 16.34 15.12 20.36
C GLU A 191 16.33 16.34 21.28
N THR A 192 16.85 17.45 20.78
CA THR A 192 16.89 18.74 21.50
C THR A 192 15.67 19.61 21.26
N SER A 193 14.80 19.23 20.31
CA SER A 193 13.61 20.00 19.89
C SER A 193 12.36 19.17 20.10
N GLU A 194 11.27 19.84 20.52
CA GLU A 194 9.91 19.30 20.59
C GLU A 194 9.01 19.90 19.50
N SER A 195 9.60 20.30 18.38
CA SER A 195 8.84 20.86 17.26
C SER A 195 7.84 19.84 16.69
N ALA A 196 6.77 20.35 16.05
CA ALA A 196 5.80 19.48 15.39
C ALA A 196 6.45 18.57 14.33
N GLU A 197 7.57 18.99 13.74
CA GLU A 197 8.33 18.16 12.80
C GLU A 197 8.96 16.96 13.51
N VAL A 198 9.61 17.16 14.65
CA VAL A 198 10.20 16.09 15.46
C VAL A 198 9.11 15.16 16.00
N ILE A 199 8.12 15.71 16.71
CA ILE A 199 7.00 14.92 17.26
C ILE A 199 6.31 14.12 16.13
N GLY A 200 5.99 14.78 15.02
CA GLY A 200 5.34 14.15 13.87
C GLY A 200 6.15 13.02 13.24
N ARG A 201 7.47 13.11 13.25
CA ARG A 201 8.38 12.07 12.77
C ARG A 201 8.24 10.78 13.59
N TYR A 202 8.24 10.87 14.92
CA TYR A 202 8.08 9.70 15.78
C TYR A 202 6.65 9.16 15.79
N LEU A 203 5.63 10.04 15.81
CA LEU A 203 4.24 9.61 15.66
C LEU A 203 4.02 8.83 14.37
N ARG A 204 4.59 9.28 13.26
CA ARG A 204 4.53 8.57 12.00
C ARG A 204 5.20 7.19 12.06
N GLN A 205 6.32 7.04 12.75
CA GLN A 205 6.93 5.72 12.94
C GLN A 205 6.04 4.78 13.75
N LEU A 206 5.27 5.31 14.69
CA LEU A 206 4.28 4.54 15.44
C LEU A 206 2.99 4.27 14.63
N GLU A 207 2.60 5.17 13.71
CA GLU A 207 1.47 4.96 12.79
C GLU A 207 1.76 3.85 11.78
N SER A 208 3.01 3.71 11.37
CA SER A 208 3.44 2.77 10.35
C SER A 208 3.49 1.31 10.81
N GLU A 209 3.01 0.97 11.99
CA GLU A 209 2.74 -0.43 12.32
C GLU A 209 1.55 -0.92 11.49
N PRO A 210 1.80 -1.81 10.53
CA PRO A 210 0.72 -2.35 9.71
C PRO A 210 -0.23 -3.15 10.61
N THR A 211 -1.50 -2.86 10.52
CA THR A 211 -2.53 -3.64 11.23
C THR A 211 -2.92 -4.85 10.41
N CYS A 212 -3.08 -6.01 11.06
CA CYS A 212 -3.53 -7.24 10.42
C CYS A 212 -4.91 -7.63 10.94
N SER A 213 -5.85 -7.88 10.02
CA SER A 213 -7.18 -8.41 10.34
C SER A 213 -7.29 -9.87 9.88
N THR A 214 -7.58 -10.76 10.80
CA THR A 214 -7.82 -12.20 10.55
C THR A 214 -9.31 -12.56 10.56
N GLU A 215 -10.20 -11.59 10.76
CA GLU A 215 -11.64 -11.79 10.90
C GLU A 215 -12.25 -12.61 9.75
N SER A 216 -11.88 -12.30 8.50
CA SER A 216 -12.41 -13.00 7.32
C SER A 216 -11.97 -14.45 7.26
N ALA A 217 -10.72 -14.75 7.62
CA ALA A 217 -10.21 -16.11 7.68
C ALA A 217 -10.87 -16.90 8.80
N GLN A 218 -11.00 -16.33 9.99
CA GLN A 218 -11.68 -16.95 11.15
C GLN A 218 -13.15 -17.25 10.83
N ALA A 219 -13.87 -16.31 10.22
CA ALA A 219 -15.26 -16.53 9.82
C ALA A 219 -15.40 -17.67 8.80
N LEU A 220 -14.46 -17.80 7.85
CA LEU A 220 -14.46 -18.91 6.90
C LEU A 220 -14.15 -20.26 7.58
N ILE A 221 -13.22 -20.29 8.53
CA ILE A 221 -12.91 -21.48 9.32
C ILE A 221 -14.18 -21.99 10.02
N GLU A 222 -14.92 -21.11 10.69
CA GLU A 222 -16.16 -21.48 11.39
C GLU A 222 -17.24 -22.02 10.44
N LEU A 223 -17.39 -21.43 9.25
CA LEU A 223 -18.29 -21.98 8.24
C LEU A 223 -17.84 -23.36 7.76
N THR A 224 -16.53 -23.57 7.60
CA THR A 224 -15.99 -24.82 7.08
C THR A 224 -16.05 -25.94 8.12
N LYS A 225 -15.93 -25.65 9.41
CA LYS A 225 -16.21 -26.61 10.49
C LYS A 225 -17.65 -27.15 10.42
N LYS A 226 -18.62 -26.29 10.13
CA LYS A 226 -20.03 -26.71 9.90
C LYS A 226 -20.16 -27.54 8.64
N ALA A 227 -19.49 -27.17 7.54
CA ALA A 227 -19.53 -27.90 6.28
C ALA A 227 -18.96 -29.33 6.39
N ARG A 228 -17.88 -29.53 7.18
CA ARG A 228 -17.35 -30.85 7.50
C ARG A 228 -18.41 -31.77 8.15
N ASN A 229 -19.35 -31.18 8.91
CA ASN A 229 -20.46 -31.90 9.55
C ASN A 229 -21.69 -32.02 8.63
N GLY A 230 -21.57 -31.72 7.34
CA GLY A 230 -22.60 -31.83 6.32
C GLY A 230 -23.53 -30.64 6.19
N HIS A 231 -23.22 -29.48 6.78
CA HIS A 231 -24.02 -28.26 6.72
C HIS A 231 -23.33 -27.22 5.84
N LEU A 232 -23.62 -27.27 4.53
CA LEU A 232 -23.14 -26.23 3.61
C LEU A 232 -23.72 -24.86 3.98
N PRO A 233 -22.96 -23.77 3.76
CA PRO A 233 -23.41 -22.44 4.15
C PRO A 233 -24.69 -22.01 3.46
N SER A 234 -25.65 -21.52 4.23
CA SER A 234 -26.88 -20.88 3.75
C SER A 234 -26.56 -19.53 3.08
N GLN A 235 -27.53 -18.98 2.36
CA GLN A 235 -27.39 -17.67 1.76
C GLN A 235 -27.09 -16.58 2.80
N GLN A 236 -27.71 -16.64 3.98
CA GLN A 236 -27.46 -15.69 5.07
C GLN A 236 -26.03 -15.82 5.64
N GLU A 237 -25.51 -17.03 5.79
CA GLU A 237 -24.13 -17.25 6.28
C GLU A 237 -23.10 -16.73 5.26
N TRP A 238 -23.36 -16.90 3.97
CA TRP A 238 -22.55 -16.26 2.92
C TRP A 238 -22.58 -14.73 3.00
N GLU A 239 -23.72 -14.13 3.27
CA GLU A 239 -23.85 -12.67 3.42
C GLU A 239 -23.06 -12.16 4.62
N ILE A 240 -23.10 -12.88 5.75
CA ILE A 240 -22.31 -12.58 6.95
C ILE A 240 -20.79 -12.68 6.64
N LEU A 241 -20.35 -13.77 6.01
CA LEU A 241 -18.95 -13.94 5.63
C LEU A 241 -18.46 -12.79 4.74
N PHE A 242 -19.20 -12.48 3.70
CA PHE A 242 -18.83 -11.44 2.75
C PHE A 242 -19.02 -10.01 3.27
N ALA A 243 -19.64 -9.83 4.43
CA ALA A 243 -19.71 -8.56 5.15
C ALA A 243 -18.50 -8.32 6.06
N THR A 244 -17.69 -9.35 6.36
CA THR A 244 -16.41 -9.15 7.07
C THR A 244 -15.50 -8.21 6.29
N ASP A 245 -14.72 -7.39 6.99
CA ASP A 245 -13.99 -6.28 6.38
C ASP A 245 -13.06 -6.74 5.23
N GLY A 246 -12.31 -7.83 5.42
CA GLY A 246 -11.40 -8.36 4.39
C GLY A 246 -12.12 -8.78 3.11
N TYR A 247 -13.15 -9.63 3.19
CA TYR A 247 -13.90 -10.05 2.00
C TYR A 247 -14.71 -8.92 1.36
N LYS A 248 -15.27 -8.02 2.16
CA LYS A 248 -15.96 -6.84 1.66
C LYS A 248 -15.03 -5.99 0.81
N GLN A 249 -13.84 -5.63 1.33
CA GLN A 249 -12.85 -4.85 0.61
C GLN A 249 -12.30 -5.60 -0.62
N PHE A 250 -12.04 -6.90 -0.49
CA PHE A 250 -11.50 -7.73 -1.57
C PHE A 250 -12.48 -7.86 -2.74
N PHE A 251 -13.78 -8.02 -2.49
CA PHE A 251 -14.81 -8.20 -3.52
C PHE A 251 -15.50 -6.89 -3.94
N ASP A 252 -15.26 -5.76 -3.27
CA ASP A 252 -15.83 -4.45 -3.63
C ASP A 252 -15.07 -3.79 -4.79
N ARG A 253 -15.06 -4.50 -5.94
CA ARG A 253 -14.34 -4.12 -7.15
C ARG A 253 -15.19 -4.48 -8.37
N PRO A 254 -14.94 -3.86 -9.55
CA PRO A 254 -15.70 -4.18 -10.77
C PRO A 254 -15.75 -5.67 -11.09
N VAL A 255 -14.64 -6.39 -10.91
CA VAL A 255 -14.56 -7.86 -11.13
C VAL A 255 -14.96 -8.67 -9.89
N GLY A 256 -15.16 -8.04 -8.75
CA GLY A 256 -15.39 -8.73 -7.48
C GLY A 256 -16.66 -9.57 -7.45
N LYS A 257 -17.70 -9.15 -8.16
CA LYS A 257 -18.95 -9.95 -8.29
C LYS A 257 -18.72 -11.30 -8.96
N SER A 258 -17.89 -11.34 -10.03
CA SER A 258 -17.52 -12.59 -10.71
C SER A 258 -16.64 -13.46 -9.81
N LEU A 259 -15.63 -12.88 -9.16
CA LEU A 259 -14.74 -13.58 -8.24
C LEU A 259 -15.48 -14.16 -7.04
N LYS A 260 -16.42 -13.40 -6.46
CA LYS A 260 -17.31 -13.84 -5.38
C LYS A 260 -18.14 -15.05 -5.77
N LYS A 261 -18.72 -15.04 -7.01
CA LYS A 261 -19.47 -16.17 -7.56
C LYS A 261 -18.56 -17.39 -7.74
N THR A 262 -17.38 -17.20 -8.30
CA THR A 262 -16.39 -18.28 -8.49
C THR A 262 -15.95 -18.87 -7.16
N PHE A 263 -15.69 -18.06 -6.15
CA PHE A 263 -15.32 -18.52 -4.80
C PHE A 263 -16.42 -19.39 -4.18
N LYS A 264 -17.67 -18.90 -4.20
CA LYS A 264 -18.83 -19.63 -3.67
C LYS A 264 -19.01 -20.98 -4.36
N ALA A 265 -18.99 -21.00 -5.71
CA ALA A 265 -19.11 -22.24 -6.47
C ALA A 265 -17.95 -23.22 -6.22
N SER A 266 -16.71 -22.70 -6.09
CA SER A 266 -15.54 -23.52 -5.77
C SER A 266 -15.64 -24.12 -4.38
N TYR A 267 -16.13 -23.35 -3.40
CA TYR A 267 -16.37 -23.85 -2.05
C TYR A 267 -17.37 -25.00 -2.00
N GLU A 268 -18.50 -24.85 -2.70
CA GLU A 268 -19.51 -25.90 -2.83
C GLU A 268 -18.92 -27.18 -3.47
N ILE A 269 -18.13 -27.03 -4.55
CA ILE A 269 -17.45 -28.16 -5.21
C ILE A 269 -16.49 -28.90 -4.23
N VAL A 270 -15.82 -28.19 -3.34
CA VAL A 270 -14.84 -28.78 -2.42
C VAL A 270 -15.54 -29.47 -1.23
N PHE A 271 -16.56 -28.84 -0.66
CA PHE A 271 -17.14 -29.28 0.62
C PHE A 271 -18.46 -30.04 0.49
N ASP A 272 -19.11 -30.06 -0.68
CA ASP A 272 -20.22 -30.97 -0.95
C ASP A 272 -19.69 -32.35 -1.37
N ARG A 273 -19.94 -33.35 -0.53
CA ARG A 273 -19.53 -34.75 -0.78
C ARG A 273 -20.06 -35.29 -2.11
N ASN A 274 -21.21 -34.83 -2.57
CA ASN A 274 -21.80 -35.25 -3.83
C ASN A 274 -21.05 -34.71 -5.07
N LEU A 275 -20.23 -33.66 -4.90
CA LEU A 275 -19.47 -33.02 -5.96
C LEU A 275 -18.00 -33.49 -6.03
N LYS A 276 -17.61 -34.53 -5.27
CA LYS A 276 -16.24 -35.04 -5.28
C LYS A 276 -15.74 -35.38 -6.70
N ALA A 277 -16.55 -36.06 -7.50
CA ALA A 277 -16.17 -36.42 -8.87
C ALA A 277 -15.97 -35.18 -9.76
N VAL A 278 -16.72 -34.10 -9.54
CA VAL A 278 -16.56 -32.81 -10.22
C VAL A 278 -15.23 -32.17 -9.84
N LYS A 279 -14.92 -32.15 -8.53
CA LYS A 279 -13.64 -31.65 -8.00
C LYS A 279 -12.47 -32.37 -8.65
N ASP A 280 -12.47 -33.71 -8.60
CA ASP A 280 -11.39 -34.56 -9.11
C ASP A 280 -11.21 -34.35 -10.63
N SER A 281 -12.31 -34.23 -11.37
CA SER A 281 -12.30 -33.95 -12.81
C SER A 281 -11.65 -32.56 -13.11
N ILE A 282 -11.97 -31.53 -12.37
CA ILE A 282 -11.38 -30.19 -12.57
C ILE A 282 -9.88 -30.22 -12.27
N LEU A 283 -9.49 -30.82 -11.16
CA LEU A 283 -8.09 -30.88 -10.73
C LEU A 283 -7.22 -31.79 -11.60
N SER A 284 -7.82 -32.72 -12.38
CA SER A 284 -7.09 -33.56 -13.34
C SER A 284 -6.75 -32.87 -14.65
N VAL A 285 -7.33 -31.69 -14.94
CA VAL A 285 -7.06 -30.94 -16.16
C VAL A 285 -5.70 -30.24 -16.08
N PRO A 286 -4.75 -30.51 -17.00
CA PRO A 286 -3.47 -29.81 -16.99
C PRO A 286 -3.65 -28.30 -17.23
N LEU A 287 -3.07 -27.47 -16.36
CA LEU A 287 -3.16 -26.00 -16.43
C LEU A 287 -2.85 -25.43 -17.81
N GLN A 288 -1.83 -26.02 -18.51
CA GLN A 288 -1.41 -25.57 -19.83
C GLN A 288 -2.53 -25.70 -20.89
N THR A 289 -3.54 -26.54 -20.65
CA THR A 289 -4.66 -26.75 -21.57
C THR A 289 -5.82 -25.80 -21.33
N MET A 290 -5.85 -25.12 -20.18
CA MET A 290 -6.91 -24.16 -19.84
C MET A 290 -6.80 -22.91 -20.72
N LYS A 291 -7.92 -22.50 -21.31
CA LYS A 291 -7.93 -21.41 -22.32
C LYS A 291 -8.49 -20.10 -21.76
N ASN A 292 -9.33 -20.17 -20.76
CA ASN A 292 -9.95 -18.97 -20.20
C ASN A 292 -9.53 -18.75 -18.73
N ASN A 293 -9.57 -17.51 -18.33
CA ASN A 293 -9.13 -17.06 -17.02
C ASN A 293 -10.04 -17.54 -15.90
N GLU A 294 -11.33 -17.68 -16.16
CA GLU A 294 -12.32 -18.11 -15.16
C GLU A 294 -12.05 -19.57 -14.74
N ASP A 295 -11.72 -20.46 -15.68
CA ASP A 295 -11.39 -21.84 -15.37
C ASP A 295 -10.09 -21.95 -14.60
N ILE A 296 -9.10 -21.12 -14.92
CA ILE A 296 -7.82 -21.06 -14.24
C ILE A 296 -8.01 -20.57 -12.78
N VAL A 297 -8.74 -19.47 -12.58
CA VAL A 297 -9.06 -18.97 -11.23
C VAL A 297 -9.85 -20.00 -10.43
N ARG A 298 -10.82 -20.66 -11.06
CA ARG A 298 -11.60 -21.74 -10.43
C ARG A 298 -10.72 -22.91 -10.02
N TYR A 299 -9.80 -23.33 -10.89
CA TYR A 299 -8.85 -24.41 -10.58
C TYR A 299 -8.03 -24.10 -9.33
N PHE A 300 -7.38 -22.94 -9.28
CA PHE A 300 -6.58 -22.54 -8.11
C PHE A 300 -7.42 -22.32 -6.86
N CYS A 301 -8.64 -21.79 -7.00
CA CYS A 301 -9.55 -21.62 -5.89
C CYS A 301 -9.95 -22.99 -5.30
N ILE A 302 -10.29 -23.97 -6.14
CA ILE A 302 -10.62 -25.35 -5.71
C ILE A 302 -9.41 -26.03 -5.06
N GLN A 303 -8.23 -25.92 -5.67
CA GLN A 303 -7.00 -26.47 -5.13
C GLN A 303 -6.68 -25.88 -3.75
N ASN A 304 -6.78 -24.56 -3.62
CA ASN A 304 -6.50 -23.83 -2.39
C ASN A 304 -7.52 -24.15 -1.29
N LEU A 305 -8.81 -24.20 -1.62
CA LEU A 305 -9.88 -24.61 -0.70
C LEU A 305 -9.75 -26.07 -0.27
N SER A 306 -9.28 -26.97 -1.13
CA SER A 306 -9.04 -28.36 -0.77
C SER A 306 -7.94 -28.46 0.29
N ARG A 307 -6.80 -27.78 0.07
CA ARG A 307 -5.70 -27.70 1.05
C ARG A 307 -6.16 -27.06 2.38
N PHE A 308 -6.91 -25.96 2.29
CA PHE A 308 -7.51 -25.33 3.46
C PHE A 308 -8.41 -26.31 4.24
N GLY A 309 -9.23 -27.09 3.54
CA GLY A 309 -10.06 -28.11 4.14
C GLY A 309 -9.25 -29.22 4.86
N ASP A 310 -8.15 -29.65 4.28
CA ASP A 310 -7.27 -30.69 4.85
C ASP A 310 -6.55 -30.20 6.12
N ASP A 311 -6.13 -28.95 6.15
CA ASP A 311 -5.35 -28.34 7.24
C ASP A 311 -6.17 -27.47 8.21
N LEU A 312 -7.51 -27.52 8.16
CA LEU A 312 -8.42 -26.59 8.84
C LEU A 312 -8.10 -26.38 10.33
N ASP A 313 -7.87 -27.46 11.08
CA ASP A 313 -7.65 -27.38 12.54
C ASP A 313 -6.28 -26.74 12.84
N ARG A 314 -5.27 -27.01 12.01
CA ARG A 314 -3.94 -26.39 12.12
C ARG A 314 -3.97 -24.91 11.77
N LEU A 315 -4.78 -24.51 10.79
CA LEU A 315 -4.95 -23.12 10.39
C LEU A 315 -5.69 -22.32 11.46
N ASP A 316 -6.65 -22.93 12.15
CA ASP A 316 -7.34 -22.31 13.28
C ASP A 316 -6.38 -22.08 14.46
N ASP A 317 -5.59 -23.09 14.84
CA ASP A 317 -4.54 -22.97 15.85
C ASP A 317 -3.48 -21.92 15.47
N TYR A 318 -3.11 -21.85 14.20
CA TYR A 318 -2.16 -20.85 13.69
C TYR A 318 -2.69 -19.42 13.87
N LEU A 319 -3.95 -19.17 13.53
CA LEU A 319 -4.56 -17.83 13.70
C LEU A 319 -4.79 -17.47 15.17
N ALA A 320 -5.06 -18.45 16.02
CA ALA A 320 -5.19 -18.24 17.48
C ALA A 320 -3.84 -18.03 18.18
N GLY A 321 -2.75 -18.45 17.53
CA GLY A 321 -1.39 -18.37 18.05
C GLY A 321 -0.72 -16.99 17.84
N SER A 322 0.56 -16.92 18.18
CA SER A 322 1.37 -15.70 18.06
C SER A 322 2.19 -15.62 16.78
N ALA A 323 2.01 -16.54 15.82
CA ALA A 323 2.84 -16.63 14.60
C ALA A 323 2.83 -15.35 13.77
N LEU A 324 1.68 -14.65 13.70
CA LEU A 324 1.54 -13.36 13.03
C LEU A 324 2.05 -12.18 13.88
N SER A 325 2.31 -12.38 15.18
CA SER A 325 2.78 -11.30 16.05
C SER A 325 4.15 -10.80 15.61
N GLY A 326 4.25 -9.50 15.40
CA GLY A 326 5.48 -8.85 14.96
C GLY A 326 5.91 -9.13 13.51
N ALA A 327 5.24 -10.04 12.77
CA ALA A 327 5.58 -10.34 11.37
C ALA A 327 5.53 -9.10 10.48
N PHE A 328 4.52 -8.25 10.68
CA PHE A 328 4.35 -7.02 9.91
C PHE A 328 5.42 -5.96 10.22
N VAL A 329 5.83 -5.85 11.49
CA VAL A 329 6.95 -4.97 11.89
C VAL A 329 8.26 -5.45 11.29
N ARG A 330 8.51 -6.78 11.32
CA ARG A 330 9.68 -7.38 10.67
C ARG A 330 9.65 -7.18 9.16
N GLY A 331 8.48 -7.38 8.52
CA GLY A 331 8.28 -7.14 7.09
C GLY A 331 8.56 -5.70 6.69
N ASN A 332 8.06 -4.73 7.46
CA ASN A 332 8.36 -3.32 7.22
C ASN A 332 9.86 -3.03 7.30
N LYS A 333 10.53 -3.61 8.29
CA LYS A 333 11.99 -3.50 8.44
C LYS A 333 12.74 -4.12 7.26
N GLN A 334 12.23 -5.21 6.68
CA GLN A 334 12.79 -5.78 5.46
C GLN A 334 12.57 -4.87 4.24
N ALA A 335 11.35 -4.35 4.02
CA ALA A 335 11.05 -3.43 2.92
C ALA A 335 12.02 -2.24 2.90
N LEU A 336 12.23 -1.61 4.05
CA LEU A 336 13.10 -0.42 4.19
C LEU A 336 14.56 -0.68 3.83
N LYS A 337 15.06 -1.92 3.91
CA LYS A 337 16.43 -2.25 3.46
C LYS A 337 16.63 -2.16 1.94
N TYR A 338 15.53 -2.22 1.18
CA TYR A 338 15.51 -2.22 -0.28
C TYR A 338 14.93 -0.94 -0.88
N LEU A 339 14.78 0.08 -0.03
CA LEU A 339 14.30 1.41 -0.38
C LEU A 339 15.38 2.46 -0.06
N PRO A 340 15.39 3.62 -0.73
CA PRO A 340 16.31 4.70 -0.39
C PRO A 340 16.20 5.10 1.09
N ASP A 341 17.30 5.51 1.72
CA ASP A 341 17.34 5.90 3.15
C ASP A 341 16.29 6.95 3.51
N SER A 342 15.94 7.83 2.58
CA SER A 342 14.89 8.83 2.77
C SER A 342 13.50 8.23 3.03
N PHE A 343 13.31 6.94 2.74
CA PHE A 343 12.06 6.22 2.97
C PHE A 343 11.88 5.76 4.41
N ALA A 344 12.95 5.71 5.22
CA ALA A 344 12.83 5.46 6.66
C ALA A 344 11.87 6.44 7.37
N MET A 345 11.64 7.60 6.76
CA MET A 345 10.75 8.65 7.26
C MET A 345 9.41 8.73 6.52
N ARG A 346 9.16 7.83 5.57
CA ARG A 346 7.90 7.75 4.81
C ARG A 346 7.00 6.65 5.38
N HIS A 347 5.73 6.70 4.97
CA HIS A 347 4.74 5.67 5.26
C HIS A 347 4.45 4.86 4.03
N PRO A 348 4.21 3.56 4.20
CA PRO A 348 3.60 2.79 3.14
C PRO A 348 2.19 3.32 2.88
N ASP A 349 1.79 3.32 1.62
CA ASP A 349 0.43 3.71 1.22
C ASP A 349 -0.64 2.75 1.78
N HIS A 350 -0.23 1.57 2.18
CA HIS A 350 -1.04 0.50 2.73
C HIS A 350 -0.56 0.22 4.15
N SER A 351 -1.43 0.41 5.09
CA SER A 351 -1.18 0.09 6.49
C SER A 351 -2.04 -1.07 7.01
N LYS A 352 -2.95 -1.59 6.18
CA LYS A 352 -3.90 -2.62 6.60
C LYS A 352 -3.75 -3.89 5.78
N PHE A 353 -3.46 -4.97 6.50
CA PHE A 353 -3.37 -6.31 5.96
C PHE A 353 -4.64 -7.10 6.33
N TYR A 354 -5.12 -7.90 5.39
CA TYR A 354 -6.24 -8.79 5.58
C TYR A 354 -5.82 -10.22 5.27
N ILE A 355 -5.99 -11.12 6.23
CA ILE A 355 -5.86 -12.55 5.98
C ILE A 355 -7.23 -13.09 5.58
N LEU A 356 -7.29 -13.71 4.42
CA LEU A 356 -8.48 -14.35 3.87
C LEU A 356 -8.07 -15.60 3.07
N LEU A 357 -9.01 -16.26 2.45
CA LEU A 357 -8.74 -17.40 1.56
C LEU A 357 -9.37 -17.13 0.20
N PHE A 358 -8.57 -17.27 -0.87
CA PHE A 358 -9.08 -17.21 -2.25
C PHE A 358 -8.21 -18.03 -3.20
N THR A 359 -7.13 -17.48 -3.73
CA THR A 359 -6.06 -18.17 -4.46
C THR A 359 -4.75 -18.00 -3.68
N PRO A 360 -3.77 -18.89 -3.79
CA PRO A 360 -2.62 -18.94 -2.89
C PRO A 360 -1.58 -17.84 -3.18
N GLU A 361 -1.98 -16.58 -3.04
CA GLU A 361 -1.20 -15.39 -3.38
C GLU A 361 -1.37 -14.29 -2.32
N ALA A 362 -0.57 -13.23 -2.44
CA ALA A 362 -0.81 -11.94 -1.81
C ALA A 362 -1.21 -10.90 -2.89
N TRP A 363 -1.99 -9.91 -2.50
CA TRP A 363 -2.48 -8.88 -3.42
C TRP A 363 -2.43 -7.51 -2.78
N SER A 364 -1.80 -6.55 -3.44
CA SER A 364 -1.89 -5.13 -3.10
C SER A 364 -3.01 -4.48 -3.91
N LEU A 365 -4.15 -4.18 -3.30
CA LEU A 365 -5.35 -3.70 -3.98
C LEU A 365 -5.98 -2.52 -3.24
N SER A 366 -6.24 -1.43 -3.97
CA SER A 366 -7.03 -0.29 -3.45
C SER A 366 -6.56 0.25 -2.09
N GLY A 367 -5.24 0.30 -1.87
CA GLY A 367 -4.70 0.78 -0.61
C GLY A 367 -4.67 -0.26 0.52
N ASN A 368 -4.97 -1.52 0.25
CA ASN A 368 -4.92 -2.63 1.20
C ASN A 368 -4.08 -3.79 0.66
N VAL A 369 -3.53 -4.58 1.56
CA VAL A 369 -2.87 -5.85 1.23
C VAL A 369 -3.73 -7.02 1.70
N PHE A 370 -3.96 -7.96 0.80
CA PHE A 370 -4.70 -9.19 1.09
C PHE A 370 -3.74 -10.35 0.95
N MET A 371 -3.70 -11.23 1.93
CA MET A 371 -2.82 -12.41 1.93
C MET A 371 -3.66 -13.66 2.12
N ASP A 372 -3.41 -14.64 1.28
CA ASP A 372 -4.08 -15.94 1.42
C ASP A 372 -3.58 -16.69 2.65
N LEU A 373 -4.51 -17.28 3.41
CA LEU A 373 -4.19 -17.98 4.67
C LEU A 373 -3.24 -19.16 4.46
N ASN A 374 -3.45 -19.97 3.42
CA ASN A 374 -2.55 -21.10 3.14
C ASN A 374 -1.16 -20.62 2.72
N CYS A 375 -1.11 -19.52 1.97
CA CYS A 375 0.15 -18.89 1.59
C CYS A 375 0.92 -18.43 2.84
N VAL A 376 0.26 -17.70 3.74
CA VAL A 376 0.87 -17.20 4.99
C VAL A 376 1.30 -18.37 5.89
N TYR A 377 0.46 -19.38 6.06
CA TYR A 377 0.74 -20.56 6.88
C TYR A 377 1.92 -21.40 6.37
N SER A 378 2.11 -21.44 5.05
CA SER A 378 3.22 -22.19 4.43
C SER A 378 4.60 -21.56 4.62
N GLN A 379 4.68 -20.31 5.11
CA GLN A 379 5.93 -19.59 5.29
C GLN A 379 6.51 -19.82 6.69
N ASP A 380 7.83 -19.95 6.76
CA ASP A 380 8.53 -19.75 8.02
C ASP A 380 8.56 -18.24 8.40
N GLU A 381 9.05 -17.94 9.59
CA GLU A 381 9.02 -16.58 10.14
C GLU A 381 9.79 -15.57 9.28
N GLU A 382 10.92 -15.95 8.72
CA GLU A 382 11.74 -15.10 7.86
C GLU A 382 11.11 -14.91 6.48
N SER A 383 10.65 -15.99 5.88
CA SER A 383 9.96 -15.99 4.58
C SER A 383 8.68 -15.17 4.64
N LEU A 384 7.91 -15.27 5.74
CA LEU A 384 6.73 -14.45 5.96
C LEU A 384 7.07 -12.96 6.08
N ALA A 385 8.12 -12.61 6.84
CA ALA A 385 8.58 -11.23 6.93
C ALA A 385 9.04 -10.68 5.58
N ASN A 386 9.71 -11.50 4.77
CA ASN A 386 10.14 -11.12 3.43
C ASN A 386 8.96 -10.94 2.48
N LEU A 387 7.93 -11.80 2.54
CA LEU A 387 6.71 -11.67 1.74
C LEU A 387 5.93 -10.40 2.13
N ILE A 388 5.77 -10.12 3.41
CA ILE A 388 5.17 -8.88 3.89
C ILE A 388 6.01 -7.67 3.46
N GLY A 389 7.34 -7.79 3.51
CA GLY A 389 8.26 -6.76 3.03
C GLY A 389 8.09 -6.47 1.54
N HIS A 390 7.89 -7.49 0.72
CA HIS A 390 7.59 -7.38 -0.71
C HIS A 390 6.34 -6.51 -0.94
N GLU A 391 5.23 -6.82 -0.27
CA GLU A 391 3.97 -6.07 -0.41
C GLU A 391 4.10 -4.62 0.11
N LEU A 392 4.83 -4.42 1.20
CA LEU A 392 5.09 -3.09 1.72
C LEU A 392 6.02 -2.28 0.80
N HIS A 393 6.97 -2.93 0.12
CA HIS A 393 7.81 -2.26 -0.89
C HIS A 393 6.97 -1.65 -2.01
N HIS A 394 5.98 -2.39 -2.52
CA HIS A 394 5.01 -1.85 -3.47
C HIS A 394 4.27 -0.64 -2.90
N SER A 395 3.83 -0.73 -1.67
CA SER A 395 3.09 0.30 -0.97
C SER A 395 3.89 1.60 -0.84
N TYR A 396 5.14 1.54 -0.41
CA TYR A 396 6.05 2.70 -0.34
C TYR A 396 6.28 3.33 -1.72
N ARG A 397 6.56 2.48 -2.70
CA ARG A 397 6.84 2.93 -4.06
C ARG A 397 5.62 3.61 -4.70
N TRP A 398 4.42 3.02 -4.56
CA TRP A 398 3.19 3.60 -5.11
C TRP A 398 2.87 4.96 -4.49
N GLY A 399 3.02 5.11 -3.18
CA GLY A 399 2.86 6.39 -2.50
C GLY A 399 3.77 7.46 -3.08
N TYR A 400 5.06 7.14 -3.23
CA TYR A 400 6.03 8.04 -3.83
C TYR A 400 5.69 8.43 -5.28
N LEU A 401 5.39 7.45 -6.13
CA LEU A 401 5.10 7.71 -7.54
C LEU A 401 3.83 8.53 -7.73
N ARG A 402 2.78 8.28 -6.93
CA ARG A 402 1.56 9.07 -6.95
C ARG A 402 1.78 10.53 -6.56
N GLU A 403 2.67 10.79 -5.62
CA GLU A 403 3.04 12.16 -5.26
C GLU A 403 3.77 12.88 -6.41
N LYS A 404 4.66 12.17 -7.09
CA LYS A 404 5.57 12.75 -8.08
C LYS A 404 5.01 12.83 -9.49
N TYR A 405 4.28 11.80 -9.93
CA TYR A 405 3.86 11.66 -11.32
C TYR A 405 2.34 11.63 -11.48
N LYS A 406 1.89 12.16 -12.63
CA LYS A 406 0.51 11.96 -13.14
C LYS A 406 0.46 10.66 -13.91
N ASP A 407 -0.72 10.06 -14.01
CA ASP A 407 -0.96 8.98 -14.95
C ASP A 407 -0.85 9.51 -16.39
N SER A 408 -0.02 8.85 -17.20
CA SER A 408 0.27 9.33 -18.56
C SER A 408 -0.34 8.51 -19.68
N GLY A 409 -0.78 7.29 -19.38
CA GLY A 409 -1.13 6.33 -20.41
C GLY A 409 0.04 5.90 -21.31
N SER A 410 1.31 6.23 -20.99
CA SER A 410 2.49 5.85 -21.76
C SER A 410 2.78 4.35 -21.69
N PRO A 411 2.72 3.59 -22.80
CA PRO A 411 2.94 2.14 -22.81
C PRO A 411 4.30 1.73 -22.25
N VAL A 412 5.38 2.45 -22.58
CA VAL A 412 6.72 2.13 -22.07
C VAL A 412 6.84 2.46 -20.59
N ALA A 413 6.23 3.55 -20.13
CA ALA A 413 6.24 3.87 -18.70
C ALA A 413 5.50 2.79 -17.88
N ALA A 414 4.37 2.29 -18.38
CA ALA A 414 3.62 1.20 -17.75
C ALA A 414 4.47 -0.09 -17.69
N ALA A 415 5.11 -0.49 -18.78
CA ALA A 415 5.97 -1.68 -18.84
C ALA A 415 7.16 -1.57 -17.86
N LEU A 416 7.88 -0.46 -17.86
CA LEU A 416 9.03 -0.24 -16.99
C LEU A 416 8.62 -0.15 -15.53
N SER A 417 7.52 0.55 -15.22
CA SER A 417 7.01 0.65 -13.85
C SER A 417 6.61 -0.71 -13.29
N MET A 418 6.00 -1.57 -14.10
CA MET A 418 5.63 -2.94 -13.72
C MET A 418 6.89 -3.78 -13.44
N MET A 419 7.86 -3.83 -14.37
CA MET A 419 9.09 -4.60 -14.19
C MET A 419 9.92 -4.09 -12.99
N GLN A 420 10.03 -2.78 -12.78
CA GLN A 420 10.74 -2.23 -11.63
C GLN A 420 10.04 -2.59 -10.33
N SER A 421 8.71 -2.42 -10.26
CA SER A 421 7.91 -2.71 -9.08
C SER A 421 8.14 -4.13 -8.59
N GLU A 422 7.87 -5.09 -9.48
CA GLU A 422 7.97 -6.50 -9.16
C GLU A 422 9.43 -6.95 -8.97
N GLY A 423 10.32 -6.47 -9.83
CA GLY A 423 11.73 -6.87 -9.74
C GLY A 423 12.41 -6.44 -8.45
N CYS A 424 12.18 -5.20 -8.01
CA CYS A 424 12.76 -4.72 -6.76
C CYS A 424 12.12 -5.38 -5.53
N ALA A 425 10.82 -5.70 -5.58
CA ALA A 425 10.14 -6.40 -4.52
C ALA A 425 10.51 -7.89 -4.46
N ASP A 426 10.67 -8.56 -5.61
CA ASP A 426 11.06 -9.96 -5.69
C ASP A 426 12.44 -10.27 -5.07
N ILE A 427 13.36 -9.30 -5.10
CA ILE A 427 14.67 -9.43 -4.42
C ILE A 427 14.55 -9.65 -2.91
N LEU A 428 13.43 -9.26 -2.29
CA LEU A 428 13.20 -9.46 -0.86
C LEU A 428 12.80 -10.90 -0.53
N ASN A 429 11.94 -11.49 -1.35
CA ASN A 429 11.27 -12.75 -1.01
C ASN A 429 11.57 -13.91 -1.97
N LYS A 430 12.29 -13.66 -3.08
CA LYS A 430 12.75 -14.70 -3.99
C LYS A 430 14.23 -15.00 -3.75
N PHE A 431 14.60 -16.26 -3.97
CA PHE A 431 16.01 -16.63 -3.98
C PHE A 431 16.65 -16.10 -5.27
N GLU A 432 17.94 -15.74 -5.19
CA GLU A 432 18.66 -15.20 -6.33
C GLU A 432 18.47 -16.10 -7.57
N GLY A 433 17.98 -15.49 -8.66
CA GLY A 433 17.51 -16.16 -9.86
C GLY A 433 18.48 -17.12 -10.52
N PRO A 434 18.02 -18.09 -11.25
CA PRO A 434 16.61 -18.30 -11.64
C PRO A 434 15.74 -18.78 -10.50
N TYR A 435 14.41 -18.77 -10.69
CA TYR A 435 13.45 -19.26 -9.69
C TYR A 435 13.76 -20.70 -9.30
N SER A 436 13.81 -20.97 -8.00
CA SER A 436 14.09 -22.28 -7.43
C SER A 436 12.80 -23.04 -7.07
N MET A 437 12.94 -24.32 -6.66
CA MET A 437 11.80 -25.09 -6.14
C MET A 437 11.15 -24.48 -4.91
N LYS A 438 11.89 -23.67 -4.13
CA LYS A 438 11.32 -22.89 -3.01
C LYS A 438 10.39 -21.79 -3.48
N ASP A 439 10.66 -21.22 -4.69
CA ASP A 439 9.83 -20.18 -5.30
C ASP A 439 8.58 -20.76 -5.97
N ALA A 440 8.54 -22.06 -6.26
CA ALA A 440 7.35 -22.69 -6.82
C ALA A 440 6.15 -22.58 -5.88
N GLY A 441 6.41 -22.53 -4.57
CA GLY A 441 5.38 -22.34 -3.54
C GLY A 441 4.19 -23.29 -3.72
N LEU A 442 3.01 -22.70 -3.82
CA LEU A 442 1.76 -23.42 -4.00
C LEU A 442 1.36 -23.65 -5.47
N PHE A 443 2.10 -23.09 -6.42
CA PHE A 443 1.75 -23.10 -7.86
C PHE A 443 2.25 -24.33 -8.63
N GLY A 444 3.31 -24.98 -8.14
CA GLY A 444 3.87 -26.20 -8.73
C GLY A 444 4.92 -25.98 -9.83
N GLU A 445 5.48 -27.10 -10.30
CA GLU A 445 6.67 -27.14 -11.18
C GLU A 445 6.46 -26.53 -12.57
N ASP A 446 5.27 -26.68 -13.14
CA ASP A 446 4.97 -26.16 -14.49
C ASP A 446 5.01 -24.63 -14.52
N VAL A 447 4.50 -23.98 -13.45
CA VAL A 447 4.56 -22.52 -13.33
C VAL A 447 6.01 -22.09 -13.13
N LEU A 448 6.76 -22.78 -12.27
CA LEU A 448 8.18 -22.54 -12.06
C LEU A 448 8.99 -22.60 -13.34
N LYS A 449 8.78 -23.65 -14.14
CA LYS A 449 9.44 -23.81 -15.44
C LYS A 449 9.16 -22.61 -16.36
N GLN A 450 7.91 -22.19 -16.45
CA GLN A 450 7.52 -21.02 -17.26
C GLN A 450 8.11 -19.71 -16.73
N MET A 451 8.15 -19.51 -15.42
CA MET A 451 8.79 -18.35 -14.82
C MET A 451 10.27 -18.29 -15.19
N ASN A 452 10.98 -19.43 -15.13
CA ASN A 452 12.38 -19.52 -15.52
C ASN A 452 12.60 -19.29 -17.03
N GLU A 453 11.74 -19.83 -17.90
CA GLU A 453 11.80 -19.54 -19.34
C GLU A 453 11.64 -18.04 -19.61
N ASN A 454 10.73 -17.37 -18.92
CA ASN A 454 10.52 -15.93 -19.05
C ASN A 454 11.69 -15.12 -18.48
N TYR A 455 12.27 -15.57 -17.36
CA TYR A 455 13.47 -14.97 -16.76
C TYR A 455 14.63 -14.97 -17.76
N TYR A 456 14.99 -16.13 -18.34
CA TYR A 456 16.08 -16.23 -19.30
C TYR A 456 15.81 -15.55 -20.64
N ASN A 457 14.54 -15.36 -21.02
CA ASN A 457 14.18 -14.64 -22.24
C ASN A 457 14.13 -13.12 -22.06
N THR A 458 14.41 -12.59 -20.85
CA THR A 458 14.35 -11.16 -20.57
C THR A 458 15.21 -10.31 -21.51
N PRO A 459 16.48 -10.63 -21.83
CA PRO A 459 17.27 -9.80 -22.75
C PRO A 459 16.59 -9.58 -24.10
N LYS A 460 15.96 -10.61 -24.66
CA LYS A 460 15.20 -10.52 -25.92
C LYS A 460 13.95 -9.67 -25.78
N LEU A 461 13.28 -9.74 -24.63
CA LEU A 461 12.12 -8.92 -24.31
C LEU A 461 12.53 -7.44 -24.23
N LEU A 462 13.62 -7.11 -23.51
CA LEU A 462 14.11 -5.74 -23.37
C LEU A 462 14.51 -5.15 -24.73
N GLN A 463 15.20 -5.93 -25.58
CA GLN A 463 15.51 -5.55 -26.96
C GLN A 463 14.24 -5.22 -27.77
N LYS A 464 13.19 -6.01 -27.59
CA LYS A 464 11.90 -5.78 -28.27
C LYS A 464 11.21 -4.50 -27.76
N ILE A 465 11.20 -4.27 -26.45
CA ILE A 465 10.65 -3.04 -25.85
C ILE A 465 11.39 -1.82 -26.39
N ASP A 466 12.72 -1.86 -26.39
CA ASP A 466 13.57 -0.80 -26.94
C ASP A 466 13.25 -0.52 -28.41
N SER A 467 13.34 -1.53 -29.26
CA SER A 467 13.13 -1.38 -30.71
C SER A 467 11.75 -0.81 -31.06
N LEU A 468 10.69 -1.25 -30.40
CA LEU A 468 9.33 -0.73 -30.61
C LEU A 468 9.19 0.72 -30.13
N THR A 469 9.80 1.04 -28.99
CA THR A 469 9.74 2.38 -28.40
C THR A 469 10.52 3.39 -29.24
N VAL A 470 11.75 3.05 -29.65
CA VAL A 470 12.57 3.89 -30.53
C VAL A 470 11.95 4.01 -31.93
N GLY A 471 11.40 2.92 -32.45
CA GLY A 471 10.68 2.95 -33.73
C GLY A 471 9.47 3.90 -33.69
N TYR A 472 8.69 3.86 -32.62
CA TYR A 472 7.58 4.80 -32.42
C TYR A 472 8.07 6.25 -32.32
N SER A 473 9.12 6.52 -31.55
CA SER A 473 9.68 7.87 -31.40
C SER A 473 10.20 8.44 -32.73
N LYS A 474 10.60 7.59 -33.69
CA LYS A 474 11.07 7.95 -35.01
C LYS A 474 9.97 7.88 -36.09
N GLY A 475 8.72 7.56 -35.72
CA GLY A 475 7.60 7.44 -36.65
C GLY A 475 7.62 6.22 -37.57
N THR A 476 8.45 5.20 -37.28
CA THR A 476 8.56 3.95 -38.04
C THR A 476 7.69 2.82 -37.48
N VAL A 477 7.15 2.99 -36.28
CA VAL A 477 6.20 2.09 -35.63
C VAL A 477 4.93 2.89 -35.32
N ASP A 478 3.77 2.33 -35.64
CA ASP A 478 2.48 2.97 -35.36
C ASP A 478 2.07 2.88 -33.88
N ALA A 479 1.06 3.67 -33.49
CA ALA A 479 0.60 3.78 -32.11
C ALA A 479 -0.01 2.47 -31.58
N ASP A 480 -0.68 1.67 -32.43
CA ASP A 480 -1.32 0.42 -32.03
C ASP A 480 -0.26 -0.64 -31.69
N VAL A 481 0.79 -0.74 -32.51
CA VAL A 481 1.93 -1.62 -32.25
C VAL A 481 2.70 -1.14 -31.02
N TYR A 482 2.95 0.15 -30.87
CA TYR A 482 3.58 0.71 -29.68
C TYR A 482 2.73 0.47 -28.42
N GLY A 483 1.40 0.56 -28.53
CA GLY A 483 0.47 0.23 -27.45
C GLY A 483 0.64 -1.18 -26.86
N GLN A 484 1.17 -2.13 -27.64
CA GLN A 484 1.45 -3.49 -27.15
C GLN A 484 2.65 -3.54 -26.20
N VAL A 485 3.50 -2.51 -26.15
CA VAL A 485 4.68 -2.48 -25.26
C VAL A 485 4.27 -2.67 -23.79
N ALA A 486 3.17 -2.05 -23.36
CA ALA A 486 2.64 -2.20 -22.01
C ALA A 486 2.30 -3.67 -21.62
N LYS A 487 2.06 -4.53 -22.61
CA LYS A 487 1.66 -5.93 -22.44
C LYS A 487 2.80 -6.93 -22.67
N LEU A 488 4.01 -6.44 -22.98
CA LEU A 488 5.16 -7.31 -23.21
C LEU A 488 5.71 -7.95 -21.95
N PRO A 489 5.83 -7.25 -20.80
CA PRO A 489 6.20 -7.90 -19.56
C PRO A 489 5.19 -8.99 -19.21
N VAL A 490 5.70 -10.17 -18.83
CA VAL A 490 4.86 -11.34 -18.56
C VAL A 490 4.72 -11.55 -17.06
N ASN A 491 3.65 -12.22 -16.65
CA ASN A 491 3.40 -12.53 -15.24
C ASN A 491 3.52 -11.30 -14.34
N GLY A 492 2.86 -10.20 -14.70
CA GLY A 492 2.92 -8.95 -13.91
C GLY A 492 4.27 -8.24 -13.93
N GLY A 493 5.23 -8.70 -14.75
CA GLY A 493 6.59 -8.14 -14.77
C GLY A 493 7.59 -8.86 -13.86
N HIS A 494 7.14 -9.80 -13.00
CA HIS A 494 7.98 -10.53 -12.06
C HIS A 494 9.25 -11.10 -12.68
N PRO A 495 9.22 -12.04 -13.65
CA PRO A 495 10.46 -12.65 -14.14
C PRO A 495 11.38 -11.65 -14.82
N ASN A 496 10.82 -10.69 -15.54
CA ASN A 496 11.61 -9.71 -16.27
C ASN A 496 12.23 -8.65 -15.35
N GLY A 497 11.45 -8.16 -14.41
CA GLY A 497 11.93 -7.23 -13.39
C GLY A 497 12.95 -7.86 -12.44
N PHE A 498 12.68 -9.09 -12.02
CA PHE A 498 13.58 -9.86 -11.15
C PHE A 498 14.94 -10.12 -11.82
N TYR A 499 14.96 -10.44 -13.11
CA TYR A 499 16.19 -10.55 -13.89
C TYR A 499 16.99 -9.24 -13.85
N MET A 500 16.34 -8.09 -14.13
CA MET A 500 17.00 -6.78 -14.13
C MET A 500 17.54 -6.44 -12.73
N ALA A 501 16.74 -6.62 -11.69
CA ALA A 501 17.12 -6.32 -10.31
C ALA A 501 18.25 -7.26 -9.81
N THR A 502 18.21 -8.56 -10.16
CA THR A 502 19.26 -9.52 -9.85
C THR A 502 20.59 -9.12 -10.49
N LEU A 503 20.57 -8.73 -11.78
CA LEU A 503 21.76 -8.26 -12.45
C LEU A 503 22.36 -6.99 -11.79
N ILE A 504 21.52 -6.03 -11.43
CA ILE A 504 21.96 -4.83 -10.70
C ILE A 504 22.60 -5.24 -9.37
N LYS A 505 21.94 -6.10 -8.58
CA LYS A 505 22.44 -6.58 -7.28
C LYS A 505 23.80 -7.26 -7.41
N HIS A 506 23.96 -8.16 -8.37
CA HIS A 506 25.21 -8.89 -8.58
C HIS A 506 26.35 -7.99 -9.04
N GLN A 507 26.08 -7.07 -9.95
CA GLN A 507 27.11 -6.22 -10.53
C GLN A 507 27.44 -4.97 -9.69
N LEU A 508 26.45 -4.37 -9.04
CA LEU A 508 26.59 -3.06 -8.39
C LEU A 508 26.29 -3.10 -6.89
N GLY A 509 25.77 -4.21 -6.36
CA GLY A 509 25.44 -4.40 -4.94
C GLY A 509 24.02 -3.99 -4.57
N LEU A 510 23.61 -4.37 -3.35
CA LEU A 510 22.25 -4.15 -2.84
C LEU A 510 21.90 -2.67 -2.74
N GLN A 511 22.86 -1.83 -2.33
CA GLN A 511 22.62 -0.38 -2.21
C GLN A 511 22.21 0.25 -3.55
N ALA A 512 22.75 -0.24 -4.67
CA ALA A 512 22.34 0.24 -5.99
C ALA A 512 20.87 -0.09 -6.33
N ILE A 513 20.33 -1.21 -5.80
CA ILE A 513 18.90 -1.50 -5.89
C ILE A 513 18.12 -0.52 -5.00
N ALA A 514 18.47 -0.43 -3.72
CA ALA A 514 17.79 0.42 -2.76
C ALA A 514 17.66 1.87 -3.24
N ASP A 515 18.78 2.47 -3.67
CA ASP A 515 18.84 3.86 -4.14
C ASP A 515 17.96 4.14 -5.37
N ASN A 516 17.73 3.11 -6.22
CA ASN A 516 17.06 3.27 -7.51
C ASN A 516 15.74 2.50 -7.62
N SER A 517 15.26 1.90 -6.53
CA SER A 517 14.06 1.04 -6.52
C SER A 517 12.74 1.79 -6.76
N VAL A 518 12.71 3.11 -6.61
CA VAL A 518 11.48 3.91 -6.70
C VAL A 518 11.41 4.80 -7.95
N GLU A 519 12.53 5.04 -8.61
CA GLU A 519 12.62 5.91 -9.79
C GLU A 519 12.82 5.09 -11.07
N PRO A 520 11.79 4.93 -11.93
CA PRO A 520 11.88 4.05 -13.09
C PRO A 520 13.00 4.42 -14.08
N VAL A 521 13.25 5.72 -14.29
CA VAL A 521 14.35 6.18 -15.16
C VAL A 521 15.69 5.78 -14.58
N MET A 522 15.89 6.01 -13.28
CA MET A 522 17.13 5.67 -12.57
C MET A 522 17.37 4.14 -12.57
N PHE A 523 16.30 3.35 -12.43
CA PHE A 523 16.37 1.89 -12.48
C PHE A 523 16.89 1.40 -13.84
N VAL A 524 16.37 1.96 -14.96
CA VAL A 524 16.83 1.64 -16.32
C VAL A 524 18.31 2.02 -16.51
N GLU A 525 18.70 3.22 -16.07
CA GLU A 525 20.10 3.66 -16.17
C GLU A 525 21.04 2.78 -15.33
N THR A 526 20.59 2.36 -14.14
CA THR A 526 21.35 1.49 -13.24
C THR A 526 21.44 0.08 -13.82
N TYR A 527 20.38 -0.43 -14.43
CA TYR A 527 20.41 -1.67 -15.20
C TYR A 527 21.44 -1.59 -16.33
N ASN A 528 21.43 -0.53 -17.14
CA ASN A 528 22.40 -0.35 -18.22
C ASN A 528 23.87 -0.32 -17.71
N LYS A 529 24.13 0.27 -16.53
CA LYS A 529 25.46 0.22 -15.91
C LYS A 529 25.84 -1.22 -15.53
N ALA A 530 24.90 -1.96 -14.95
CA ALA A 530 25.11 -3.35 -14.56
C ALA A 530 25.34 -4.24 -15.78
N ALA A 531 24.55 -4.09 -16.86
CA ALA A 531 24.65 -4.84 -18.09
C ALA A 531 25.97 -4.59 -18.81
N ARG A 532 26.42 -3.34 -18.91
CA ARG A 532 27.76 -3.00 -19.45
C ARG A 532 28.89 -3.62 -18.64
N LYS A 533 28.74 -3.70 -17.32
CA LYS A 533 29.76 -4.32 -16.45
C LYS A 533 29.78 -5.84 -16.58
N ALA A 534 28.66 -6.47 -16.82
CA ALA A 534 28.54 -7.91 -17.10
C ALA A 534 29.15 -8.29 -18.46
N GLY A 535 28.98 -7.43 -19.48
CA GLY A 535 29.65 -7.54 -20.80
C GLY A 535 28.86 -8.27 -21.88
N ASP A 536 28.01 -9.22 -21.53
CA ASP A 536 27.25 -10.07 -22.45
C ASP A 536 25.73 -9.85 -22.37
N GLU A 537 25.29 -8.85 -21.60
CA GLU A 537 23.89 -8.53 -21.35
C GLU A 537 23.36 -7.46 -22.31
N TYR A 538 22.04 -7.50 -22.54
CA TYR A 538 21.39 -6.46 -23.33
C TYR A 538 21.47 -5.10 -22.63
N VAL A 539 21.88 -4.07 -23.36
CA VAL A 539 21.94 -2.67 -22.90
C VAL A 539 20.92 -1.86 -23.70
N PHE A 540 20.00 -1.17 -23.01
CA PHE A 540 19.08 -0.25 -23.69
C PHE A 540 19.85 0.85 -24.42
N THR A 541 19.37 1.20 -25.62
CA THR A 541 19.96 2.26 -26.44
C THR A 541 19.84 3.63 -25.78
N ASP A 542 20.74 4.54 -26.12
CA ASP A 542 20.70 5.91 -25.60
C ASP A 542 19.42 6.65 -26.06
N GLU A 543 18.94 6.35 -27.28
CA GLU A 543 17.66 6.87 -27.79
C GLU A 543 16.47 6.40 -26.95
N PHE A 544 16.45 5.12 -26.55
CA PHE A 544 15.43 4.58 -25.66
C PHE A 544 15.44 5.32 -24.32
N VAL A 545 16.60 5.44 -23.69
CA VAL A 545 16.75 6.12 -22.40
C VAL A 545 16.32 7.59 -22.49
N ALA A 546 16.70 8.27 -23.57
CA ALA A 546 16.28 9.66 -23.82
C ALA A 546 14.75 9.80 -23.94
N TYR A 547 14.12 8.89 -24.67
CA TYR A 547 12.66 8.88 -24.83
C TYR A 547 11.94 8.59 -23.51
N VAL A 548 12.41 7.61 -22.74
CA VAL A 548 11.85 7.29 -21.42
C VAL A 548 11.96 8.49 -20.48
N LYS A 549 13.11 9.16 -20.43
CA LYS A 549 13.28 10.40 -19.65
C LYS A 549 12.27 11.48 -20.04
N GLN A 550 12.04 11.67 -21.34
CA GLN A 550 11.06 12.61 -21.85
C GLN A 550 9.64 12.26 -21.38
N GLN A 551 9.26 10.97 -21.45
CA GLN A 551 7.94 10.51 -21.00
C GLN A 551 7.74 10.81 -19.50
N TYR A 552 8.70 10.44 -18.65
CA TYR A 552 8.58 10.70 -17.20
C TYR A 552 8.59 12.18 -16.86
N LYS A 553 9.35 13.00 -17.59
CA LYS A 553 9.32 14.48 -17.44
C LYS A 553 7.93 15.07 -17.76
N LEU A 554 7.24 14.55 -18.76
CA LEU A 554 5.87 14.97 -19.11
C LEU A 554 4.84 14.55 -18.04
N MET A 555 5.14 13.54 -17.24
CA MET A 555 4.29 13.03 -16.15
C MET A 555 4.52 13.77 -14.83
N GLU A 556 5.59 14.51 -14.65
CA GLU A 556 5.85 15.25 -13.39
C GLU A 556 4.70 16.22 -13.06
N LYS A 557 4.33 16.27 -11.75
CA LYS A 557 3.25 17.13 -11.23
C LYS A 557 3.73 18.54 -10.96
#